data_9616bf37a4b021eea4a6e4098bdf3d3b
#
_entry.id   9616bf37a4b021eea4a6e4098bdf3d3b
#
_cell.length_a   1.000
_cell.length_b   1.000
_cell.length_c   1.000
_cell.angle_alpha   90.00
_cell.angle_beta   90.00
_cell.angle_gamma   90.00
#
_symmetry.space_group_name_H-M   'P 1'
#
loop_
_entity.id
_entity.type
_entity.pdbx_description
1 polymer ?
#
loop_
_entity_poly.entity_id
_entity_poly.type
_entity_poly.pdbx_seq_one_letter_code
_entity_poly.pdbx_strand_id
1 'polypeptide(L)'
;MPDTSASTRQITGDDIISELLRNQEQGLFKLRFTVLSPCIFHLYFHQDDYDMLRPVLRTVREEAQRALEERLETWNREAAPAKFMRMLGLDPGQKLEYKTAGGWVIELHPDVEGRLTRGDIEIYSELGTEPREELGAGEKTRLITKRDAEGAQTSRRERDLGENTRLASRTAYATLRYS
;
A
#
# COMPACT_ATOMS: atom_id res chain seq x y z
N MET A 1 -19.16 14.55 -37.41
CA MET A 1 -18.79 13.47 -36.47
C MET A 1 -17.49 13.87 -35.82
N PRO A 2 -17.47 14.28 -34.54
CA PRO A 2 -16.19 14.49 -33.85
C PRO A 2 -15.61 13.12 -33.50
N ASP A 3 -14.43 12.85 -34.05
CA ASP A 3 -13.58 11.73 -33.63
C ASP A 3 -13.17 11.94 -32.16
N THR A 4 -13.87 11.28 -31.28
CA THR A 4 -13.46 11.16 -29.89
C THR A 4 -12.47 10.01 -29.79
N SER A 5 -11.29 10.20 -30.41
CA SER A 5 -10.11 9.41 -30.06
C SER A 5 -9.67 9.90 -28.68
N ALA A 6 -10.28 9.39 -27.61
CA ALA A 6 -9.68 9.47 -26.30
C ALA A 6 -8.30 8.82 -26.42
N SER A 7 -7.26 9.65 -26.50
CA SER A 7 -5.87 9.23 -26.48
C SER A 7 -5.65 8.54 -25.14
N THR A 8 -5.88 7.24 -25.09
CA THR A 8 -5.60 6.43 -23.90
C THR A 8 -4.11 6.57 -23.60
N ARG A 9 -3.80 7.36 -22.57
CA ARG A 9 -2.41 7.61 -22.18
C ARG A 9 -1.78 6.29 -21.78
N GLN A 10 -0.68 5.96 -22.47
CA GLN A 10 0.09 4.77 -22.16
C GLN A 10 0.74 4.90 -20.78
N ILE A 11 0.62 3.87 -19.95
CA ILE A 11 1.28 3.80 -18.63
C ILE A 11 2.79 3.70 -18.82
N THR A 12 3.53 4.53 -18.09
CA THR A 12 4.99 4.50 -18.04
C THR A 12 5.49 3.92 -16.72
N GLY A 13 6.77 3.51 -16.66
CA GLY A 13 7.40 3.09 -15.39
C GLY A 13 7.38 4.20 -14.34
N ASP A 14 7.54 5.45 -14.75
CA ASP A 14 7.47 6.62 -13.86
C ASP A 14 6.07 6.83 -13.28
N ASP A 15 5.02 6.64 -14.07
CA ASP A 15 3.63 6.67 -13.58
C ASP A 15 3.42 5.61 -12.48
N ILE A 16 3.94 4.38 -12.70
CA ILE A 16 3.82 3.28 -11.74
C ILE A 16 4.54 3.62 -10.43
N ILE A 17 5.79 4.08 -10.52
CA ILE A 17 6.59 4.43 -9.34
C ILE A 17 5.97 5.60 -8.59
N SER A 18 5.48 6.62 -9.29
CA SER A 18 4.83 7.78 -8.68
C SER A 18 3.57 7.40 -7.91
N GLU A 19 2.71 6.53 -8.47
CA GLU A 19 1.51 6.05 -7.78
C GLU A 19 1.86 5.15 -6.59
N LEU A 20 2.91 4.34 -6.71
CA LEU A 20 3.39 3.49 -5.62
C LEU A 20 3.89 4.32 -4.43
N LEU A 21 4.68 5.36 -4.68
CA LEU A 21 5.17 6.28 -3.65
C LEU A 21 4.00 7.02 -2.96
N ARG A 22 2.99 7.40 -3.73
CA ARG A 22 1.78 8.04 -3.18
C ARG A 22 0.97 7.07 -2.32
N ASN A 23 0.82 5.82 -2.75
CA ASN A 23 0.18 4.77 -1.96
C ASN A 23 0.94 4.50 -0.66
N GLN A 24 2.29 4.44 -0.72
CA GLN A 24 3.15 4.29 0.47
C GLN A 24 2.86 5.39 1.49
N GLU A 25 2.82 6.65 1.07
CA GLU A 25 2.58 7.80 1.95
C GLU A 25 1.18 7.75 2.58
N GLN A 26 0.15 7.40 1.82
CA GLN A 26 -1.22 7.26 2.32
C GLN A 26 -1.40 6.06 3.25
N GLY A 27 -0.56 5.04 3.08
CA GLY A 27 -0.58 3.81 3.87
C GLY A 27 0.17 3.89 5.19
N LEU A 28 0.86 5.00 5.49
CA LEU A 28 1.62 5.15 6.73
C LEU A 28 0.75 4.96 7.97
N PHE A 29 1.25 4.16 8.90
CA PHE A 29 0.62 3.90 10.20
C PHE A 29 1.47 4.48 11.32
N LYS A 30 0.95 5.52 11.97
CA LYS A 30 1.67 6.27 12.99
C LYS A 30 1.47 5.65 14.37
N LEU A 31 2.56 5.30 15.00
CA LEU A 31 2.66 4.93 16.42
C LEU A 31 3.26 6.09 17.22
N ARG A 32 3.44 5.90 18.52
CA ARG A 32 3.96 6.97 19.39
C ARG A 32 5.39 7.40 19.04
N PHE A 33 6.25 6.44 18.69
CA PHE A 33 7.68 6.66 18.42
C PHE A 33 8.11 6.23 17.03
N THR A 34 7.23 5.54 16.31
CA THR A 34 7.52 4.90 15.04
C THR A 34 6.40 5.16 14.06
N VAL A 35 6.75 5.31 12.80
CA VAL A 35 5.80 5.31 11.69
C VAL A 35 6.10 4.09 10.84
N LEU A 36 5.12 3.18 10.73
CA LEU A 36 5.24 2.01 9.89
C LEU A 36 4.82 2.35 8.46
N SER A 37 5.68 2.00 7.51
CA SER A 37 5.39 2.08 6.08
C SER A 37 4.87 0.74 5.58
N PRO A 38 3.87 0.72 4.68
CA PRO A 38 3.56 -0.49 3.91
C PRO A 38 4.82 -1.03 3.24
N CYS A 39 4.94 -2.34 3.15
CA CYS A 39 6.05 -3.01 2.48
C CYS A 39 5.62 -4.14 1.54
N ILE A 40 4.34 -4.47 1.50
CA ILE A 40 3.77 -5.42 0.56
C ILE A 40 2.85 -4.65 -0.38
N PHE A 41 3.09 -4.75 -1.69
CA PHE A 41 2.33 -4.06 -2.71
C PHE A 41 1.95 -5.02 -3.83
N HIS A 42 0.66 -5.04 -4.17
CA HIS A 42 0.13 -5.74 -5.34
C HIS A 42 -0.46 -4.70 -6.28
N LEU A 43 0.11 -4.59 -7.48
CA LEU A 43 -0.31 -3.64 -8.49
C LEU A 43 -1.05 -4.38 -9.60
N TYR A 44 -2.22 -3.87 -9.97
CA TYR A 44 -3.06 -4.43 -11.02
C TYR A 44 -3.20 -3.45 -12.18
N PHE A 45 -3.13 -3.99 -13.40
CA PHE A 45 -3.19 -3.25 -14.65
C PHE A 45 -4.18 -3.90 -15.59
N HIS A 46 -4.77 -3.12 -16.50
CA HIS A 46 -5.51 -3.68 -17.61
C HIS A 46 -4.62 -4.69 -18.36
N GLN A 47 -5.21 -5.76 -18.90
CA GLN A 47 -4.46 -6.85 -19.57
C GLN A 47 -3.51 -6.34 -20.65
N ASP A 48 -3.97 -5.44 -21.53
CA ASP A 48 -3.16 -4.91 -22.62
C ASP A 48 -1.96 -4.09 -22.10
N ASP A 49 -2.15 -3.32 -21.03
CA ASP A 49 -1.08 -2.52 -20.42
C ASP A 49 -0.05 -3.42 -19.74
N TYR A 50 -0.52 -4.48 -19.05
CA TYR A 50 0.36 -5.48 -18.47
C TYR A 50 1.21 -6.19 -19.52
N ASP A 51 0.62 -6.59 -20.65
CA ASP A 51 1.32 -7.26 -21.75
C ASP A 51 2.36 -6.34 -22.40
N MET A 52 2.08 -5.04 -22.51
CA MET A 52 3.05 -4.04 -22.97
C MET A 52 4.21 -3.85 -21.98
N LEU A 53 3.94 -3.88 -20.69
CA LEU A 53 4.95 -3.73 -19.63
C LEU A 53 5.78 -4.99 -19.41
N ARG A 54 5.32 -6.15 -19.88
CA ARG A 54 5.92 -7.47 -19.64
C ARG A 54 7.43 -7.53 -19.83
N PRO A 55 8.02 -6.94 -20.90
CA PRO A 55 9.47 -6.96 -21.11
C PRO A 55 10.28 -6.21 -20.05
N VAL A 56 9.66 -5.25 -19.36
CA VAL A 56 10.32 -4.34 -18.41
C VAL A 56 9.86 -4.52 -16.95
N LEU A 57 8.92 -5.43 -16.67
CA LEU A 57 8.36 -5.64 -15.31
C LEU A 57 9.42 -5.86 -14.24
N ARG A 58 10.50 -6.57 -14.59
CA ARG A 58 11.59 -6.80 -13.65
C ARG A 58 12.30 -5.49 -13.27
N THR A 59 12.66 -4.69 -14.28
CA THR A 59 13.32 -3.40 -14.07
C THR A 59 12.43 -2.43 -13.30
N VAL A 60 11.14 -2.38 -13.67
CA VAL A 60 10.15 -1.55 -12.94
C VAL A 60 10.08 -1.93 -11.46
N ARG A 61 10.09 -3.23 -11.14
CA ARG A 61 10.09 -3.71 -9.75
C ARG A 61 11.36 -3.30 -9.00
N GLU A 62 12.53 -3.47 -9.63
CA GLU A 62 13.82 -3.12 -9.02
C GLU A 62 13.93 -1.60 -8.76
N GLU A 63 13.47 -0.77 -9.70
CA GLU A 63 13.44 0.69 -9.55
C GLU A 63 12.38 1.14 -8.52
N ALA A 64 11.22 0.52 -8.53
CA ALA A 64 10.17 0.77 -7.54
C ALA A 64 10.64 0.49 -6.12
N GLN A 65 11.31 -0.64 -5.89
CA GLN A 65 11.89 -0.96 -4.58
C GLN A 65 12.89 0.11 -4.14
N ARG A 66 13.82 0.49 -5.03
CA ARG A 66 14.79 1.54 -4.74
C ARG A 66 14.11 2.86 -4.39
N ALA A 67 13.09 3.26 -5.12
CA ALA A 67 12.35 4.50 -4.86
C ALA A 67 11.65 4.49 -3.50
N LEU A 68 11.06 3.35 -3.09
CA LEU A 68 10.45 3.18 -1.77
C LEU A 68 11.48 3.27 -0.64
N GLU A 69 12.66 2.66 -0.82
CA GLU A 69 13.77 2.71 0.14
C GLU A 69 14.30 4.15 0.28
N GLU A 70 14.57 4.84 -0.82
CA GLU A 70 15.04 6.23 -0.83
C GLU A 70 14.03 7.18 -0.17
N ARG A 71 12.72 6.96 -0.38
CA ARG A 71 11.67 7.73 0.27
C ARG A 71 11.69 7.51 1.79
N LEU A 72 11.81 6.27 2.24
CA LEU A 72 11.88 5.93 3.66
C LEU A 72 13.11 6.55 4.33
N GLU A 73 14.28 6.49 3.68
CA GLU A 73 15.51 7.14 4.14
C GLU A 73 15.36 8.67 4.21
N THR A 74 14.69 9.27 3.23
CA THR A 74 14.44 10.70 3.20
C THR A 74 13.59 11.12 4.39
N TRP A 75 12.49 10.44 4.68
CA TRP A 75 11.67 10.70 5.86
C TRP A 75 12.46 10.56 7.16
N ASN A 76 13.32 9.54 7.29
CA ASN A 76 14.16 9.36 8.46
C ASN A 76 15.20 10.48 8.62
N ARG A 77 15.74 10.99 7.52
CA ARG A 77 16.69 12.10 7.50
C ARG A 77 16.00 13.42 7.89
N GLU A 78 14.81 13.66 7.38
CA GLU A 78 14.02 14.86 7.68
C GLU A 78 13.48 14.85 9.11
N ALA A 79 13.09 13.67 9.62
CA ALA A 79 12.65 13.48 11.00
C ALA A 79 13.81 13.57 12.02
N ALA A 80 15.07 13.54 11.57
CA ALA A 80 16.21 13.70 12.45
C ALA A 80 16.27 15.17 12.93
N PRO A 81 16.31 15.43 14.27
CA PRO A 81 16.42 16.79 14.77
C PRO A 81 17.72 17.40 14.28
N ALA A 82 17.62 18.62 13.77
CA ALA A 82 18.79 19.36 13.31
C ALA A 82 19.84 19.41 14.45
N LYS A 83 21.10 19.06 14.13
CA LYS A 83 22.23 19.14 15.09
C LYS A 83 22.30 20.51 15.79
N PHE A 84 21.86 21.55 15.08
CA PHE A 84 21.77 22.92 15.55
C PHE A 84 20.80 23.11 16.74
N MET A 85 19.62 22.46 16.76
CA MET A 85 18.67 22.55 17.87
C MET A 85 19.24 21.93 19.14
N ARG A 86 19.98 20.82 19.03
CA ARG A 86 20.70 20.21 20.16
C ARG A 86 21.80 21.12 20.72
N MET A 87 22.51 21.84 19.86
CA MET A 87 23.58 22.75 20.27
C MET A 87 23.02 23.98 21.03
N LEU A 88 21.78 24.35 20.78
CA LEU A 88 21.07 25.44 21.47
C LEU A 88 20.38 25.00 22.77
N GLY A 89 20.51 23.72 23.18
CA GLY A 89 19.84 23.19 24.36
C GLY A 89 18.32 23.12 24.25
N LEU A 90 17.77 23.25 23.03
CA LEU A 90 16.36 23.10 22.76
C LEU A 90 16.05 21.59 22.62
N ASP A 91 15.00 21.14 23.29
CA ASP A 91 14.50 19.77 23.14
C ASP A 91 14.01 19.58 21.69
N PRO A 92 14.68 18.74 20.88
CA PRO A 92 14.35 18.62 19.47
C PRO A 92 13.01 17.90 19.22
N GLY A 93 12.21 17.70 20.26
CA GLY A 93 11.00 16.90 20.15
C GLY A 93 11.30 15.40 19.99
N GLN A 94 10.27 14.61 20.03
CA GLN A 94 10.38 13.16 19.94
C GLN A 94 10.75 12.76 18.49
N LYS A 95 11.93 12.14 18.31
CA LYS A 95 12.35 11.60 17.01
C LYS A 95 11.39 10.48 16.60
N LEU A 96 10.68 10.67 15.49
CA LEU A 96 9.92 9.61 14.83
C LEU A 96 10.87 8.79 13.95
N GLU A 97 10.76 7.48 14.01
CA GLU A 97 11.49 6.55 13.15
C GLU A 97 10.53 5.95 12.13
N TYR A 98 10.85 6.10 10.86
CA TYR A 98 10.11 5.46 9.76
C TYR A 98 10.75 4.13 9.43
N LYS A 99 9.98 3.05 9.43
CA LYS A 99 10.46 1.70 9.09
C LYS A 99 9.36 0.84 8.50
N THR A 100 9.75 -0.28 7.91
CA THR A 100 8.85 -1.35 7.47
C THR A 100 8.75 -2.43 8.55
N ALA A 101 7.65 -3.17 8.56
CA ALA A 101 7.49 -4.35 9.43
C ALA A 101 8.15 -5.61 8.85
N GLY A 102 8.52 -5.61 7.56
CA GLY A 102 9.14 -6.73 6.87
C GLY A 102 9.96 -6.28 5.67
N GLY A 103 10.40 -7.21 4.84
CA GLY A 103 11.04 -6.94 3.56
C GLY A 103 10.05 -6.41 2.51
N TRP A 104 10.57 -5.77 1.47
CA TRP A 104 9.77 -5.29 0.36
C TRP A 104 9.26 -6.44 -0.51
N VAL A 105 7.95 -6.44 -0.77
CA VAL A 105 7.29 -7.33 -1.71
C VAL A 105 6.51 -6.47 -2.69
N ILE A 106 6.87 -6.54 -3.97
CA ILE A 106 6.22 -5.77 -5.04
C ILE A 106 5.83 -6.75 -6.14
N GLU A 107 4.55 -6.95 -6.33
CA GLU A 107 4.00 -7.84 -7.33
C GLU A 107 3.14 -7.06 -8.33
N LEU A 108 3.36 -7.35 -9.62
CA LEU A 108 2.62 -6.73 -10.72
C LEU A 108 1.77 -7.80 -11.38
N HIS A 109 0.47 -7.55 -11.52
CA HIS A 109 -0.52 -8.50 -11.99
C HIS A 109 -1.39 -7.91 -13.10
N PRO A 110 -1.85 -8.72 -14.05
CA PRO A 110 -2.95 -8.33 -14.92
C PRO A 110 -4.28 -8.36 -14.14
N ASP A 111 -5.21 -7.47 -14.48
CA ASP A 111 -6.59 -7.53 -14.00
C ASP A 111 -7.35 -8.62 -14.76
N VAL A 112 -7.44 -9.81 -14.16
CA VAL A 112 -8.16 -10.95 -14.74
C VAL A 112 -9.68 -10.82 -14.64
N GLU A 113 -10.17 -9.91 -13.80
CA GLU A 113 -11.61 -9.68 -13.62
C GLU A 113 -12.18 -8.63 -14.59
N GLY A 114 -11.30 -7.92 -15.31
CA GLY A 114 -11.71 -6.93 -16.31
C GLY A 114 -12.37 -5.68 -15.73
N ARG A 115 -12.01 -5.29 -14.49
CA ARG A 115 -12.54 -4.10 -13.81
C ARG A 115 -11.79 -2.82 -14.15
N LEU A 116 -10.55 -2.96 -14.61
CA LEU A 116 -9.69 -1.85 -14.95
C LEU A 116 -9.80 -1.53 -16.43
N THR A 117 -9.77 -0.25 -16.77
CA THR A 117 -9.64 0.22 -18.14
C THR A 117 -8.18 0.52 -18.46
N ARG A 118 -7.84 0.66 -19.75
CA ARG A 118 -6.48 0.99 -20.16
C ARG A 118 -6.03 2.31 -19.55
N GLY A 119 -4.85 2.32 -18.98
CA GLY A 119 -4.30 3.47 -18.27
C GLY A 119 -4.63 3.52 -16.76
N ASP A 120 -5.51 2.64 -16.27
CA ASP A 120 -5.78 2.52 -14.84
C ASP A 120 -4.65 1.75 -14.12
N ILE A 121 -4.35 2.18 -12.90
CA ILE A 121 -3.46 1.48 -11.97
C ILE A 121 -4.20 1.30 -10.66
N GLU A 122 -4.37 0.06 -10.20
CA GLU A 122 -4.91 -0.24 -8.88
C GLU A 122 -3.82 -0.84 -7.98
N ILE A 123 -3.65 -0.31 -6.77
CA ILE A 123 -2.59 -0.73 -5.85
C ILE A 123 -3.21 -1.14 -4.52
N TYR A 124 -2.91 -2.36 -4.11
CA TYR A 124 -3.19 -2.88 -2.78
C TYR A 124 -1.91 -2.88 -1.98
N SER A 125 -1.94 -2.32 -0.77
CA SER A 125 -0.78 -2.35 0.10
C SER A 125 -1.12 -2.81 1.52
N GLU A 126 -0.15 -3.48 2.13
CA GLU A 126 -0.23 -4.01 3.48
C GLU A 126 1.02 -3.61 4.27
N LEU A 127 0.86 -3.44 5.58
CA LEU A 127 1.98 -3.11 6.48
C LEU A 127 2.97 -4.27 6.67
N GLY A 128 2.74 -5.41 6.08
CA GLY A 128 3.53 -6.61 6.34
C GLY A 128 3.33 -7.12 7.77
N THR A 129 3.26 -8.40 7.93
CA THR A 129 3.34 -9.04 9.23
C THR A 129 4.67 -9.77 9.30
N GLU A 130 5.39 -9.69 10.44
CA GLU A 130 6.41 -10.69 10.73
C GLU A 130 5.78 -12.08 10.51
N PRO A 131 6.52 -13.05 9.94
CA PRO A 131 6.03 -14.43 9.82
C PRO A 131 5.73 -14.92 11.25
N ARG A 132 4.50 -14.68 11.70
CA ARG A 132 4.00 -15.20 12.95
C ARG A 132 3.69 -16.65 12.67
N GLU A 133 4.35 -17.56 13.35
CA GLU A 133 3.94 -18.94 13.44
C GLU A 133 2.43 -18.99 13.63
N GLU A 134 1.75 -19.82 12.86
CA GLU A 134 0.30 -19.88 12.68
C GLU A 134 -0.46 -20.01 14.00
N LEU A 135 -0.78 -18.89 14.62
CA LEU A 135 -1.74 -18.79 15.71
C LEU A 135 -2.81 -17.76 15.33
N GLY A 136 -3.75 -18.22 14.50
CA GLY A 136 -5.00 -17.52 14.20
C GLY A 136 -4.85 -16.39 13.15
N ALA A 137 -5.76 -16.38 12.19
CA ALA A 137 -5.86 -15.33 11.16
C ALA A 137 -6.08 -13.96 11.82
N GLY A 138 -5.00 -13.19 11.95
CA GLY A 138 -5.07 -11.80 12.42
C GLY A 138 -5.78 -10.91 11.41
N GLU A 139 -6.50 -9.90 11.89
CA GLU A 139 -7.10 -8.87 11.05
C GLU A 139 -6.00 -8.19 10.21
N LYS A 140 -6.14 -8.23 8.89
CA LYS A 140 -5.26 -7.52 7.96
C LYS A 140 -5.93 -6.23 7.54
N THR A 141 -5.24 -5.12 7.71
CA THR A 141 -5.67 -3.84 7.15
C THR A 141 -4.97 -3.63 5.82
N ARG A 142 -5.76 -3.54 4.76
CA ARG A 142 -5.31 -3.38 3.38
C ARG A 142 -5.69 -1.98 2.89
N LEU A 143 -4.74 -1.26 2.31
CA LEU A 143 -5.02 -0.01 1.62
C LEU A 143 -5.12 -0.29 0.12
N ILE A 144 -6.20 0.16 -0.48
CA ILE A 144 -6.45 0.06 -1.91
C ILE A 144 -6.45 1.48 -2.48
N THR A 145 -5.61 1.74 -3.46
CA THR A 145 -5.65 2.97 -4.25
C THR A 145 -5.85 2.63 -5.72
N LYS A 146 -6.73 3.38 -6.38
CA LYS A 146 -6.94 3.28 -7.81
C LYS A 146 -6.72 4.65 -8.45
N ARG A 147 -5.94 4.69 -9.52
CA ARG A 147 -5.82 5.82 -10.43
C ARG A 147 -6.45 5.44 -11.76
N ASP A 148 -7.37 6.25 -12.25
CA ASP A 148 -7.93 6.10 -13.60
C ASP A 148 -7.03 6.72 -14.68
N ALA A 149 -7.36 6.47 -15.95
CA ALA A 149 -6.61 6.96 -17.10
C ALA A 149 -6.55 8.50 -17.19
N GLU A 150 -7.49 9.20 -16.53
CA GLU A 150 -7.58 10.66 -16.49
C GLU A 150 -6.78 11.27 -15.33
N GLY A 151 -6.20 10.43 -14.46
CA GLY A 151 -5.36 10.84 -13.34
C GLY A 151 -6.12 11.07 -12.04
N ALA A 152 -7.43 10.83 -11.98
CA ALA A 152 -8.18 10.86 -10.73
C ALA A 152 -7.84 9.67 -9.85
N GLN A 153 -7.63 9.92 -8.56
CA GLN A 153 -7.25 8.90 -7.60
C GLN A 153 -8.33 8.70 -6.55
N THR A 154 -8.65 7.44 -6.28
CA THR A 154 -9.47 7.03 -5.16
C THR A 154 -8.68 6.15 -4.22
N SER A 155 -8.94 6.27 -2.90
CA SER A 155 -8.31 5.40 -1.89
C SER A 155 -9.36 4.84 -0.96
N ARG A 156 -9.21 3.56 -0.58
CA ARG A 156 -10.07 2.86 0.36
C ARG A 156 -9.24 2.00 1.30
N ARG A 157 -9.59 2.00 2.59
CA ARG A 157 -9.04 1.05 3.56
C ARG A 157 -10.05 -0.06 3.80
N GLU A 158 -9.62 -1.29 3.61
CA GLU A 158 -10.40 -2.48 3.96
C GLU A 158 -9.75 -3.19 5.14
N ARG A 159 -10.60 -3.68 6.05
CA ARG A 159 -10.20 -4.55 7.14
C ARG A 159 -10.74 -5.94 6.83
N ASP A 160 -9.84 -6.88 6.61
CA ASP A 160 -10.20 -8.28 6.45
C ASP A 160 -10.41 -8.88 7.84
N LEU A 161 -11.66 -9.06 8.22
CA LEU A 161 -12.05 -9.79 9.41
C LEU A 161 -12.00 -11.27 9.02
N GLY A 162 -10.89 -11.95 9.31
CA GLY A 162 -10.71 -13.37 8.99
C GLY A 162 -11.94 -14.22 9.38
N GLU A 163 -12.20 -15.26 8.61
CA GLU A 163 -13.40 -16.11 8.69
C GLU A 163 -13.76 -16.65 10.09
N ASN A 164 -12.82 -16.67 11.04
CA ASN A 164 -13.06 -17.14 12.39
C ASN A 164 -14.01 -16.26 13.23
N THR A 165 -14.28 -15.02 12.83
CA THR A 165 -15.22 -14.14 13.56
C THR A 165 -16.68 -14.47 13.23
N ARG A 166 -16.95 -15.20 12.14
CA ARG A 166 -18.32 -15.60 11.77
C ARG A 166 -18.87 -16.77 12.59
N LEU A 167 -18.01 -17.55 13.25
CA LEU A 167 -18.44 -18.69 14.08
C LEU A 167 -18.80 -18.29 15.53
N ALA A 168 -18.27 -17.18 16.04
CA ALA A 168 -18.52 -16.73 17.42
C ALA A 168 -19.89 -16.04 17.62
N SER A 169 -20.56 -15.58 16.57
CA SER A 169 -21.85 -14.89 16.67
C SER A 169 -23.09 -15.82 16.58
N ARG A 170 -22.90 -17.13 16.55
CA ARG A 170 -24.00 -18.10 16.36
C ARG A 170 -24.35 -18.95 17.57
N THR A 171 -23.70 -18.75 18.72
CA THR A 171 -23.98 -19.57 19.93
C THR A 171 -24.17 -18.70 21.17
N ALA A 172 -25.27 -17.97 21.21
CA ALA A 172 -25.76 -17.38 22.47
C ALA A 172 -27.29 -17.22 22.43
N TYR A 173 -28.00 -18.33 22.38
CA TYR A 173 -29.38 -18.40 22.86
C TYR A 173 -29.46 -19.53 23.88
N ALA A 174 -29.06 -19.22 25.10
CA ALA A 174 -29.38 -20.04 26.26
C ALA A 174 -30.81 -19.73 26.68
N THR A 175 -31.72 -20.66 26.41
CA THR A 175 -33.10 -20.62 26.88
C THR A 175 -33.09 -21.02 28.34
N LEU A 176 -33.21 -20.06 29.28
CA LEU A 176 -33.52 -20.34 30.68
C LEU A 176 -35.00 -20.74 30.80
N ARG A 177 -35.26 -22.04 31.02
CA ARG A 177 -36.56 -22.52 31.52
C ARG A 177 -36.47 -22.63 33.04
N TYR A 178 -37.28 -21.82 33.71
CA TYR A 178 -37.60 -22.02 35.09
C TYR A 178 -38.71 -23.05 35.24
N SER A 179 -38.52 -24.05 36.11
CA SER A 179 -39.57 -24.91 36.70
C SER A 179 -39.86 -24.40 38.11
#